data_5752d9e4bbfef760234306dfd627d6a7
#
_entry.id   5752d9e4bbfef760234306dfd627d6a7
#
_cell.length_a   1.000
_cell.length_b   1.000
_cell.length_c   1.000
_cell.angle_alpha   90.00
_cell.angle_beta   90.00
_cell.angle_gamma   90.00
#
_symmetry.space_group_name_H-M   'P 1'
#
loop_
_entity.id
_entity.type
_entity.pdbx_description
1 polymer ?
#
loop_
_entity_poly.entity_id
_entity_poly.type
_entity_poly.pdbx_seq_one_letter_code
_entity_poly.pdbx_strand_id
1 'polypeptide(L)'
;MTRTLLPLTLLLLGLAACDGERRNPPTEPADPIQTPDAPPPAPALPGGGPASFIGRWAANPGWCANATGPEKAIEITTLRFEGYENSCAITSLDQVSDGYELTLACQAEGEATRERVRLSAQGERLRMTWLNRNDAVVVLTRCPAAAPPAEADPAG
;
A
#
# COMPACT_ATOMS: atom_id res chain seq x y z
N MET A 1 -51.52 -37.79 -5.70
CA MET A 1 -52.35 -37.83 -6.91
C MET A 1 -53.15 -36.55 -7.00
N THR A 2 -52.78 -35.62 -7.84
CA THR A 2 -53.72 -34.69 -8.52
C THR A 2 -52.84 -33.89 -9.49
N ARG A 3 -52.97 -34.23 -10.74
CA ARG A 3 -52.50 -33.54 -11.93
C ARG A 3 -53.40 -32.35 -12.18
N THR A 4 -52.81 -31.18 -12.44
CA THR A 4 -53.52 -30.08 -13.04
C THR A 4 -52.74 -29.57 -14.26
N LEU A 5 -53.43 -29.69 -15.39
CA LEU A 5 -52.98 -29.39 -16.74
C LEU A 5 -53.03 -27.90 -17.06
N LEU A 6 -52.18 -27.53 -17.97
CA LEU A 6 -52.03 -26.32 -18.81
C LEU A 6 -53.27 -25.44 -19.07
N PRO A 7 -53.02 -24.20 -19.52
CA PRO A 7 -53.01 -24.02 -20.96
C PRO A 7 -51.84 -23.17 -21.54
N LEU A 8 -51.43 -23.62 -22.68
CA LEU A 8 -50.68 -23.04 -23.75
C LEU A 8 -51.41 -21.84 -24.33
N THR A 9 -50.91 -20.64 -24.24
CA THR A 9 -51.42 -19.49 -24.99
C THR A 9 -50.35 -19.03 -25.97
N LEU A 10 -50.65 -19.39 -27.21
CA LEU A 10 -49.97 -18.95 -28.42
C LEU A 10 -50.42 -17.51 -28.71
N LEU A 11 -49.52 -16.54 -28.81
CA LEU A 11 -49.83 -15.23 -29.36
C LEU A 11 -48.84 -14.82 -30.43
N LEU A 12 -49.42 -14.49 -31.54
CA LEU A 12 -48.87 -14.25 -32.87
C LEU A 12 -48.11 -12.93 -33.01
N LEU A 13 -47.11 -12.99 -33.87
CA LEU A 13 -46.61 -12.02 -34.86
C LEU A 13 -46.98 -10.54 -34.73
N GLY A 14 -45.90 -9.76 -34.63
CA GLY A 14 -45.91 -8.36 -35.06
C GLY A 14 -44.56 -8.02 -35.70
N LEU A 15 -44.39 -8.29 -37.00
CA LEU A 15 -43.32 -7.70 -37.79
C LEU A 15 -43.65 -6.22 -38.01
N ALA A 16 -43.03 -5.34 -37.29
CA ALA A 16 -42.94 -3.93 -37.62
C ALA A 16 -41.60 -3.68 -38.31
N ALA A 17 -41.62 -3.63 -39.62
CA ALA A 17 -40.51 -3.10 -40.42
C ALA A 17 -40.49 -1.58 -40.20
N CYS A 18 -39.51 -1.10 -39.45
CA CYS A 18 -39.14 0.31 -39.45
C CYS A 18 -38.02 0.50 -40.48
N ASP A 19 -38.41 1.05 -41.61
CA ASP A 19 -37.52 1.68 -42.58
C ASP A 19 -36.84 2.86 -41.87
N GLY A 20 -35.67 2.63 -41.31
CA GLY A 20 -34.82 3.64 -40.73
C GLY A 20 -34.04 4.34 -41.81
N GLU A 21 -34.59 5.43 -42.31
CA GLU A 21 -33.88 6.44 -43.08
C GLU A 21 -32.51 6.72 -42.42
N ARG A 22 -31.43 6.30 -43.08
CA ARG A 22 -30.06 6.66 -42.67
C ARG A 22 -29.87 8.13 -42.92
N ARG A 23 -30.29 8.96 -41.97
CA ARG A 23 -29.76 10.31 -41.84
C ARG A 23 -28.36 10.18 -41.32
N ASN A 24 -27.35 10.43 -42.19
CA ASN A 24 -26.03 10.69 -41.72
C ASN A 24 -26.10 11.83 -40.69
N PRO A 25 -25.71 11.63 -39.43
CA PRO A 25 -25.58 12.74 -38.50
C PRO A 25 -24.58 13.74 -39.08
N PRO A 26 -24.83 15.04 -38.94
CA PRO A 26 -23.83 16.04 -39.29
C PRO A 26 -22.53 15.69 -38.55
N THR A 27 -21.44 15.78 -39.29
CA THR A 27 -20.07 15.58 -38.74
C THR A 27 -19.78 16.81 -37.88
N GLU A 28 -20.32 16.83 -36.66
CA GLU A 28 -19.79 17.73 -35.63
C GLU A 28 -18.38 17.28 -35.29
N PRO A 29 -17.42 18.22 -35.20
CA PRO A 29 -16.11 17.92 -34.70
C PRO A 29 -16.29 17.21 -33.35
N ALA A 30 -15.70 16.03 -33.18
CA ALA A 30 -15.71 15.34 -31.91
C ALA A 30 -15.15 16.30 -30.84
N ASP A 31 -15.94 16.55 -29.82
CA ASP A 31 -15.42 17.26 -28.63
C ASP A 31 -14.13 16.57 -28.18
N PRO A 32 -13.08 17.34 -27.87
CA PRO A 32 -11.87 16.75 -27.36
C PRO A 32 -12.22 15.86 -26.18
N ILE A 33 -11.77 14.60 -26.24
CA ILE A 33 -11.94 13.62 -25.17
C ILE A 33 -11.39 14.29 -23.91
N GLN A 34 -12.28 14.78 -23.06
CA GLN A 34 -11.89 15.21 -21.73
C GLN A 34 -11.39 13.95 -21.03
N THR A 35 -10.07 13.85 -20.88
CA THR A 35 -9.48 12.88 -19.99
C THR A 35 -10.17 13.05 -18.65
N PRO A 36 -10.80 12.03 -18.05
CA PRO A 36 -11.36 12.17 -16.72
C PRO A 36 -10.27 12.78 -15.85
N ASP A 37 -10.54 13.92 -15.24
CA ASP A 37 -9.62 14.53 -14.29
C ASP A 37 -9.19 13.43 -13.34
N ALA A 38 -7.89 13.14 -13.33
CA ALA A 38 -7.34 12.21 -12.36
C ALA A 38 -7.84 12.68 -10.99
N PRO A 39 -8.39 11.81 -10.15
CA PRO A 39 -8.85 12.21 -8.83
C PRO A 39 -7.73 13.00 -8.17
N PRO A 40 -8.04 14.14 -7.53
CA PRO A 40 -7.02 14.93 -6.88
C PRO A 40 -6.21 14.02 -5.97
N PRO A 41 -4.87 14.14 -5.96
CA PRO A 41 -4.04 13.32 -5.07
C PRO A 41 -4.61 13.48 -3.66
N ALA A 42 -4.86 12.34 -3.00
CA ALA A 42 -5.33 12.34 -1.62
C ALA A 42 -4.43 13.25 -0.80
N PRO A 43 -4.98 14.14 0.05
CA PRO A 43 -4.17 15.07 0.82
C PRO A 43 -3.14 14.26 1.63
N ALA A 44 -1.86 14.46 1.30
CA ALA A 44 -0.78 13.89 2.08
C ALA A 44 -0.86 14.54 3.47
N LEU A 45 -1.20 13.75 4.49
CA LEU A 45 -1.15 14.24 5.85
C LEU A 45 0.27 14.73 6.15
N PRO A 46 0.47 15.91 6.74
CA PRO A 46 1.78 16.39 7.12
C PRO A 46 2.50 15.35 7.99
N GLY A 47 3.61 14.79 7.51
CA GLY A 47 4.32 13.70 8.16
C GLY A 47 3.69 12.31 8.00
N GLY A 48 2.54 12.19 7.36
CA GLY A 48 1.91 10.94 6.99
C GLY A 48 2.19 10.60 5.52
N GLY A 49 2.37 9.34 5.23
CA GLY A 49 2.62 8.81 3.89
C GLY A 49 3.61 7.66 3.96
N PRO A 50 3.57 6.70 3.02
CA PRO A 50 4.50 5.56 3.03
C PRO A 50 5.97 6.01 3.13
N ALA A 51 6.32 7.14 2.51
CA ALA A 51 7.67 7.69 2.55
C ALA A 51 8.10 8.17 3.94
N SER A 52 7.16 8.50 4.84
CA SER A 52 7.51 9.04 6.15
C SER A 52 8.07 8.00 7.12
N PHE A 53 7.65 6.75 7.04
CA PHE A 53 8.17 5.66 7.86
C PHE A 53 9.23 4.80 7.14
N ILE A 54 9.41 4.99 5.83
CA ILE A 54 10.45 4.29 5.06
C ILE A 54 11.83 4.80 5.47
N GLY A 55 12.76 3.88 5.68
CA GLY A 55 14.12 4.18 6.03
C GLY A 55 14.66 3.30 7.14
N ARG A 56 15.79 3.74 7.70
CA ARG A 56 16.46 3.06 8.82
C ARG A 56 16.13 3.76 10.12
N TRP A 57 15.81 2.96 11.13
CA TRP A 57 15.35 3.46 12.42
C TRP A 57 16.02 2.69 13.56
N ALA A 58 16.39 3.38 14.63
CA ALA A 58 17.04 2.75 15.78
C ALA A 58 16.47 3.25 17.10
N ALA A 59 16.36 2.37 18.09
CA ALA A 59 15.96 2.74 19.45
C ALA A 59 17.03 3.60 20.13
N ASN A 60 18.30 3.37 19.81
CA ASN A 60 19.41 4.19 20.21
C ASN A 60 20.11 4.74 18.95
N PRO A 61 20.33 6.06 18.83
CA PRO A 61 20.99 6.65 17.66
C PRO A 61 22.37 6.04 17.35
N GLY A 62 23.10 5.58 18.38
CA GLY A 62 24.39 4.92 18.20
C GLY A 62 24.30 3.60 17.41
N TRP A 63 23.13 2.96 17.38
CA TRP A 63 22.92 1.71 16.64
C TRP A 63 22.83 1.90 15.12
N CYS A 64 22.67 3.14 14.68
CA CYS A 64 22.62 3.44 13.25
C CYS A 64 23.91 3.08 12.50
N ALA A 65 25.04 3.08 13.18
CA ALA A 65 26.34 2.71 12.60
C ALA A 65 26.57 1.19 12.54
N ASN A 66 25.78 0.40 13.30
CA ASN A 66 25.99 -1.03 13.41
C ASN A 66 25.41 -1.75 12.18
N ALA A 67 26.24 -2.52 11.50
CA ALA A 67 25.80 -3.32 10.33
C ALA A 67 25.14 -4.64 10.76
N THR A 68 25.54 -5.21 11.89
CA THR A 68 25.12 -6.54 12.37
C THR A 68 24.85 -6.51 13.88
N GLY A 69 24.25 -7.60 14.39
CA GLY A 69 24.02 -7.79 15.81
C GLY A 69 22.67 -7.20 16.29
N PRO A 70 22.32 -7.44 17.57
CA PRO A 70 21.03 -7.03 18.13
C PRO A 70 20.87 -5.51 18.24
N GLU A 71 21.97 -4.80 18.30
CA GLU A 71 22.02 -3.34 18.39
C GLU A 71 22.20 -2.70 17.01
N LYS A 72 21.50 -3.19 16.00
CA LYS A 72 21.46 -2.56 14.67
C LYS A 72 20.16 -1.82 14.44
N ALA A 73 20.17 -0.90 13.49
CA ALA A 73 18.95 -0.26 13.01
C ALA A 73 18.02 -1.29 12.34
N ILE A 74 16.72 -1.12 12.52
CA ILE A 74 15.73 -1.76 11.65
C ILE A 74 15.64 -1.00 10.33
N GLU A 75 15.25 -1.68 9.27
CA GLU A 75 15.02 -1.09 7.97
C GLU A 75 13.59 -1.36 7.52
N ILE A 76 12.90 -0.32 7.10
CA ILE A 76 11.52 -0.40 6.60
C ILE A 76 11.51 0.15 5.18
N THR A 77 11.06 -0.69 4.25
CA THR A 77 10.80 -0.33 2.87
C THR A 77 9.29 -0.39 2.59
N THR A 78 8.87 -0.19 1.35
CA THR A 78 7.47 -0.38 0.95
C THR A 78 7.01 -1.84 0.99
N LEU A 79 7.94 -2.80 0.96
CA LEU A 79 7.65 -4.24 0.85
C LEU A 79 8.17 -5.05 2.04
N ARG A 80 9.13 -4.54 2.78
CA ARG A 80 9.86 -5.30 3.79
C ARG A 80 10.09 -4.52 5.07
N PHE A 81 10.06 -5.28 6.15
CA PHE A 81 10.48 -4.84 7.48
C PHE A 81 11.60 -5.78 7.94
N GLU A 82 12.78 -5.24 8.14
CA GLU A 82 13.99 -6.00 8.47
C GLU A 82 14.50 -5.61 9.87
N GLY A 83 14.56 -6.56 10.78
CA GLY A 83 15.17 -6.42 12.10
C GLY A 83 16.46 -7.21 12.23
N TYR A 84 16.90 -7.43 13.47
CA TYR A 84 18.09 -8.24 13.74
C TYR A 84 17.85 -9.73 13.43
N GLU A 85 16.76 -10.29 13.95
CA GLU A 85 16.44 -11.72 13.85
C GLU A 85 15.22 -11.99 12.95
N ASN A 86 14.56 -10.95 12.47
CA ASN A 86 13.32 -11.08 11.69
C ASN A 86 13.45 -10.38 10.36
N SER A 87 13.01 -11.10 9.35
CA SER A 87 12.78 -10.57 8.01
C SER A 87 11.31 -10.78 7.69
N CYS A 88 10.58 -9.68 7.48
CA CYS A 88 9.14 -9.71 7.29
C CYS A 88 8.76 -9.11 5.94
N ALA A 89 7.89 -9.79 5.20
CA ALA A 89 7.19 -9.18 4.07
C ALA A 89 6.02 -8.34 4.60
N ILE A 90 5.86 -7.13 4.08
CA ILE A 90 4.67 -6.31 4.33
C ILE A 90 3.57 -6.81 3.39
N THR A 91 2.53 -7.43 3.94
CA THR A 91 1.44 -8.05 3.17
C THR A 91 0.19 -7.17 3.08
N SER A 92 0.03 -6.22 3.98
CA SER A 92 -0.93 -5.12 3.84
C SER A 92 -0.40 -3.83 4.47
N LEU A 93 -0.91 -2.72 3.97
CA LEU A 93 -0.61 -1.38 4.41
C LEU A 93 -1.90 -0.57 4.39
N ASP A 94 -2.41 -0.22 5.56
CA ASP A 94 -3.66 0.51 5.72
C ASP A 94 -3.38 1.86 6.38
N GLN A 95 -3.85 2.94 5.78
CA GLN A 95 -3.73 4.27 6.37
C GLN A 95 -4.75 4.44 7.49
N VAL A 96 -4.30 4.91 8.63
CA VAL A 96 -5.13 5.23 9.81
C VAL A 96 -4.95 6.71 10.19
N SER A 97 -5.73 7.18 11.17
CA SER A 97 -5.78 8.60 11.53
C SER A 97 -4.43 9.21 11.89
N ASP A 98 -3.52 8.44 12.47
CA ASP A 98 -2.24 8.90 13.01
C ASP A 98 -1.02 8.21 12.38
N GLY A 99 -1.21 7.49 11.26
CA GLY A 99 -0.13 6.78 10.58
C GLY A 99 -0.59 5.64 9.71
N TYR A 100 0.04 4.48 9.87
CA TYR A 100 -0.21 3.29 9.06
C TYR A 100 -0.27 2.04 9.91
N GLU A 101 -1.20 1.14 9.62
CA GLU A 101 -1.19 -0.23 10.12
C GLU A 101 -0.65 -1.16 9.06
N LEU A 102 0.32 -1.99 9.44
CA LEU A 102 0.97 -2.98 8.58
C LEU A 102 0.65 -4.38 9.10
N THR A 103 0.36 -5.27 8.18
CA THR A 103 0.42 -6.72 8.43
C THR A 103 1.72 -7.26 7.89
N LEU A 104 2.46 -7.94 8.75
CA LEU A 104 3.78 -8.49 8.47
C LEU A 104 3.71 -10.02 8.45
N ALA A 105 4.28 -10.63 7.42
CA ALA A 105 4.57 -12.07 7.40
C ALA A 105 6.07 -12.24 7.68
N CYS A 106 6.39 -12.65 8.89
CA CYS A 106 7.76 -12.70 9.40
C CYS A 106 8.34 -14.11 9.35
N GLN A 107 9.65 -14.18 9.12
CA GLN A 107 10.47 -15.37 9.30
C GLN A 107 11.52 -15.04 10.37
N ALA A 108 11.54 -15.81 11.42
CA ALA A 108 12.52 -15.71 12.49
C ALA A 108 12.91 -17.12 12.95
N GLU A 109 14.18 -17.45 12.99
CA GLU A 109 14.70 -18.74 13.46
C GLU A 109 14.02 -19.99 12.85
N GLY A 110 13.53 -19.88 11.60
CA GLY A 110 12.82 -20.93 10.90
C GLY A 110 11.31 -21.01 11.20
N GLU A 111 10.79 -20.18 12.08
CA GLU A 111 9.36 -20.04 12.33
C GLU A 111 8.72 -18.92 11.50
N ALA A 112 7.53 -19.20 10.98
CA ALA A 112 6.71 -18.22 10.27
C ALA A 112 5.66 -17.66 11.23
N THR A 113 5.67 -16.33 11.41
CA THR A 113 4.70 -15.63 12.26
C THR A 113 4.01 -14.51 11.49
N ARG A 114 2.83 -14.12 11.97
CA ARG A 114 2.12 -12.96 11.45
C ARG A 114 2.03 -11.90 12.55
N GLU A 115 2.51 -10.72 12.24
CA GLU A 115 2.52 -9.60 13.16
C GLU A 115 1.69 -8.44 12.61
N ARG A 116 1.15 -7.62 13.49
CA ARG A 116 0.50 -6.36 13.15
C ARG A 116 1.17 -5.23 13.90
N VAL A 117 1.55 -4.20 13.17
CA VAL A 117 2.20 -3.03 13.75
C VAL A 117 1.52 -1.75 13.27
N ARG A 118 1.42 -0.77 14.16
CA ARG A 118 1.03 0.59 13.80
C ARG A 118 2.27 1.47 13.84
N LEU A 119 2.49 2.23 12.78
CA LEU A 119 3.60 3.15 12.60
C LEU A 119 3.07 4.58 12.54
N SER A 120 3.58 5.44 13.41
CA SER A 120 3.30 6.88 13.40
C SER A 120 4.62 7.62 13.37
N ALA A 121 4.95 8.22 12.21
CA ALA A 121 6.17 8.95 11.99
C ALA A 121 5.94 10.46 12.16
N GLN A 122 6.80 11.13 12.93
CA GLN A 122 6.79 12.56 13.16
C GLN A 122 8.22 13.09 13.08
N GLY A 123 8.59 13.63 11.93
CA GLY A 123 9.97 14.06 11.68
C GLY A 123 10.96 12.92 11.84
N GLU A 124 11.90 13.09 12.74
CA GLU A 124 12.96 12.11 13.01
C GLU A 124 12.57 11.01 14.02
N ARG A 125 11.30 10.96 14.41
CA ARG A 125 10.79 9.96 15.36
C ARG A 125 9.76 9.07 14.72
N LEU A 126 9.83 7.78 15.00
CA LEU A 126 8.87 6.77 14.64
C LEU A 126 8.36 6.08 15.91
N ARG A 127 7.06 6.21 16.16
CA ARG A 127 6.38 5.41 17.18
C ARG A 127 5.87 4.14 16.52
N MET A 128 6.33 3.00 17.01
CA MET A 128 5.91 1.68 16.55
C MET A 128 5.15 0.98 17.67
N THR A 129 3.93 0.55 17.38
CA THR A 129 3.07 -0.18 18.32
C THR A 129 2.77 -1.56 17.78
N TRP A 130 3.11 -2.61 18.51
CA TRP A 130 2.86 -4.00 18.18
C TRP A 130 1.46 -4.40 18.64
N LEU A 131 0.48 -4.42 17.73
CA LEU A 131 -0.95 -4.58 18.05
C LEU A 131 -1.31 -5.97 18.57
N ASN A 132 -0.53 -6.99 18.26
CA ASN A 132 -0.71 -8.36 18.73
C ASN A 132 0.27 -8.76 19.87
N ARG A 133 0.98 -7.77 20.44
CA ARG A 133 1.90 -7.95 21.58
C ARG A 133 1.54 -7.01 22.73
N ASN A 134 0.29 -7.05 23.17
CA ASN A 134 -0.24 -6.19 24.25
C ASN A 134 -0.01 -4.69 24.01
N ASP A 135 -0.11 -4.25 22.75
CA ASP A 135 0.14 -2.87 22.32
C ASP A 135 1.52 -2.33 22.77
N ALA A 136 2.51 -3.21 22.79
CA ALA A 136 3.87 -2.82 23.15
C ALA A 136 4.38 -1.71 22.21
N VAL A 137 4.90 -0.64 22.83
CA VAL A 137 5.35 0.56 22.11
C VAL A 137 6.85 0.68 22.14
N VAL A 138 7.43 0.95 20.98
CA VAL A 138 8.82 1.33 20.82
C VAL A 138 8.89 2.68 20.11
N VAL A 139 9.73 3.58 20.60
CA VAL A 139 10.03 4.85 19.93
C VAL A 139 11.42 4.75 19.35
N LEU A 140 11.51 5.03 18.06
CA LEU A 140 12.71 4.93 17.26
C LEU A 140 13.12 6.30 16.73
N THR A 141 14.40 6.50 16.52
CA THR A 141 14.97 7.69 15.89
C THR A 141 15.44 7.31 14.49
N ARG A 142 15.22 8.22 13.54
CA ARG A 142 15.67 8.03 12.15
C ARG A 142 17.18 8.01 12.09
N CYS A 143 17.73 7.01 11.42
CA CYS A 143 19.13 6.98 11.08
C CYS A 143 19.41 7.91 9.90
N PRO A 144 20.57 8.58 9.87
CA PRO A 144 21.04 9.31 8.69
C PRO A 144 21.04 8.39 7.46
N ALA A 145 20.75 8.95 6.29
CA ALA A 145 20.97 8.23 5.04
C ALA A 145 22.42 7.77 4.98
N ALA A 146 22.65 6.53 4.51
CA ALA A 146 24.02 6.09 4.25
C ALA A 146 24.65 7.08 3.26
N ALA A 147 25.86 7.57 3.59
CA ALA A 147 26.59 8.38 2.65
C ALA A 147 26.75 7.58 1.33
N PRO A 148 26.52 8.20 0.16
CA PRO A 148 26.82 7.54 -1.09
C PRO A 148 28.24 7.02 -1.05
N PRO A 149 28.53 5.84 -1.63
CA PRO A 149 29.90 5.38 -1.78
C PRO A 149 30.70 6.52 -2.36
N ALA A 150 31.82 6.88 -1.73
CA ALA A 150 32.74 7.84 -2.32
C ALA A 150 33.02 7.34 -3.75
N GLU A 151 32.67 8.14 -4.74
CA GLU A 151 33.04 7.85 -6.11
C GLU A 151 34.55 7.64 -6.08
N ALA A 152 34.99 6.45 -6.43
CA ALA A 152 36.41 6.18 -6.59
C ALA A 152 36.88 7.16 -7.65
N ASP A 153 37.70 8.10 -7.22
CA ASP A 153 38.37 9.05 -8.08
C ASP A 153 39.07 8.25 -9.20
N PRO A 154 38.74 8.42 -10.48
CA PRO A 154 39.47 7.75 -11.54
C PRO A 154 40.84 8.41 -11.66
N ALA A 155 41.68 8.16 -10.67
CA ALA A 155 43.00 8.73 -10.61
C ALA A 155 43.95 7.97 -11.54
N GLY A 156 44.44 8.69 -12.48
CA GLY A 156 45.76 8.58 -13.05
C GLY A 156 45.90 7.78 -14.30
#